data_ad25511be1ab4134312dc87521e281f9
#
_entry.id   ad25511be1ab4134312dc87521e281f9
#
_cell.length_a   1.000
_cell.length_b   1.000
_cell.length_c   1.000
_cell.angle_alpha   90.00
_cell.angle_beta   90.00
_cell.angle_gamma   90.00
#
_symmetry.space_group_name_H-M   'P 1'
#
loop_
_entity.id
_entity.type
_entity.pdbx_description
1 polymer ?
#
loop_
_entity_poly.entity_id
_entity_poly.type
_entity_poly.pdbx_seq_one_letter_code
_entity_poly.pdbx_strand_id
1 'polypeptide(L)'
;GLTAETDSEKEQRLSEYAEVLLRQSKKLKKLLDDLLEASKATTGNLEVHPEVCDVSVLLSQAAGEYEQRFSDKKLETIVKQPEETVKVMADGRHLWRVFDNLLNNIYKYAQAGSRVYLNVEHDGQDVRIIFRNMSAFPLEMSPEELEERFTRGDKSRHMEGNGLGLSIAKSLTELQNGDMQIVTDGDLFKV
;
A
#
# COMPACT_ATOMS: atom_id res chain seq x y z
N GLY A 1 -49.22 7.24 -15.50
CA GLY A 1 -48.46 7.41 -16.71
C GLY A 1 -47.03 7.02 -16.48
N LEU A 2 -46.61 5.86 -16.97
CA LEU A 2 -45.20 5.47 -17.06
C LEU A 2 -44.62 6.28 -18.23
N THR A 3 -43.79 7.28 -17.94
CA THR A 3 -43.02 7.97 -18.97
C THR A 3 -41.99 6.96 -19.50
N ALA A 4 -42.08 6.61 -20.80
CA ALA A 4 -41.08 5.80 -21.45
C ALA A 4 -39.74 6.56 -21.41
N GLU A 5 -38.69 5.92 -20.89
CA GLU A 5 -37.33 6.43 -20.97
C GLU A 5 -36.95 6.76 -22.41
N THR A 6 -36.35 7.91 -22.64
CA THR A 6 -35.85 8.30 -23.95
C THR A 6 -34.63 7.43 -24.31
N ASP A 7 -34.36 7.24 -25.62
CA ASP A 7 -33.19 6.45 -26.05
C ASP A 7 -31.86 7.06 -25.52
N SER A 8 -31.78 8.37 -25.39
CA SER A 8 -30.62 9.06 -24.78
C SER A 8 -30.42 8.70 -23.31
N GLU A 9 -31.51 8.59 -22.52
CA GLU A 9 -31.42 8.19 -21.09
C GLU A 9 -30.96 6.74 -20.94
N LYS A 10 -31.40 5.85 -21.87
CA LYS A 10 -30.93 4.46 -21.88
C LYS A 10 -29.44 4.35 -22.23
N GLU A 11 -28.98 5.11 -23.22
CA GLU A 11 -27.56 5.16 -23.62
C GLU A 11 -26.69 5.66 -22.48
N GLN A 12 -27.11 6.72 -21.78
CA GLN A 12 -26.38 7.25 -20.63
C GLN A 12 -26.29 6.22 -19.50
N ARG A 13 -27.38 5.56 -19.15
CA ARG A 13 -27.38 4.49 -18.13
C ARG A 13 -26.52 3.30 -18.53
N LEU A 14 -26.54 2.93 -19.81
CA LEU A 14 -25.68 1.85 -20.33
C LEU A 14 -24.20 2.21 -20.18
N SER A 15 -23.85 3.45 -20.49
CA SER A 15 -22.48 3.98 -20.30
C SER A 15 -22.07 3.95 -18.83
N GLU A 16 -22.93 4.41 -17.91
CA GLU A 16 -22.68 4.36 -16.47
C GLU A 16 -22.48 2.93 -15.96
N TYR A 17 -23.33 1.97 -16.41
CA TYR A 17 -23.16 0.58 -16.05
C TYR A 17 -21.86 -0.02 -16.61
N ALA A 18 -21.48 0.33 -17.84
CA ALA A 18 -20.24 -0.13 -18.45
C ALA A 18 -19.01 0.38 -17.65
N GLU A 19 -19.02 1.64 -17.21
CA GLU A 19 -17.96 2.19 -16.37
C GLU A 19 -17.89 1.50 -15.01
N VAL A 20 -19.03 1.23 -14.38
CA VAL A 20 -19.09 0.48 -13.12
C VAL A 20 -18.52 -0.92 -13.29
N LEU A 21 -18.94 -1.63 -14.34
CA LEU A 21 -18.46 -2.99 -14.64
C LEU A 21 -16.95 -3.01 -14.92
N LEU A 22 -16.45 -2.04 -15.68
CA LEU A 22 -15.02 -1.91 -15.96
C LEU A 22 -14.21 -1.66 -14.68
N ARG A 23 -14.71 -0.79 -13.80
CA ARG A 23 -14.09 -0.51 -12.50
C ARG A 23 -14.06 -1.76 -11.61
N GLN A 24 -15.18 -2.51 -11.54
CA GLN A 24 -15.25 -3.74 -10.74
C GLN A 24 -14.35 -4.83 -11.32
N SER A 25 -14.29 -4.97 -12.64
CA SER A 25 -13.41 -5.92 -13.32
C SER A 25 -11.94 -5.62 -13.03
N LYS A 26 -11.52 -4.35 -13.11
CA LYS A 26 -10.16 -3.93 -12.74
C LYS A 26 -9.84 -4.22 -11.27
N LYS A 27 -10.82 -3.98 -10.37
CA LYS A 27 -10.68 -4.29 -8.94
C LYS A 27 -10.51 -5.80 -8.73
N LEU A 28 -11.34 -6.63 -9.39
CA LEU A 28 -11.27 -8.08 -9.28
C LEU A 28 -9.93 -8.62 -9.82
N LYS A 29 -9.46 -8.10 -10.96
CA LYS A 29 -8.16 -8.46 -11.51
C LYS A 29 -7.04 -8.16 -10.52
N LYS A 30 -7.03 -6.94 -9.95
CA LYS A 30 -6.03 -6.58 -8.93
C LYS A 30 -6.06 -7.51 -7.73
N LEU A 31 -7.25 -7.91 -7.26
CA LEU A 31 -7.42 -8.87 -6.18
C LEU A 31 -6.81 -10.23 -6.48
N LEU A 32 -7.05 -10.72 -7.70
CA LEU A 32 -6.49 -11.99 -8.15
C LEU A 32 -4.97 -11.94 -8.25
N ASP A 33 -4.44 -10.87 -8.81
CA ASP A 33 -2.99 -10.64 -8.92
C ASP A 33 -2.35 -10.57 -7.53
N ASP A 34 -2.95 -9.82 -6.58
CA ASP A 34 -2.51 -9.71 -5.19
C ASP A 34 -2.51 -11.09 -4.47
N LEU A 35 -3.56 -11.88 -4.68
CA LEU A 35 -3.69 -13.23 -4.09
C LEU A 35 -2.64 -14.21 -4.66
N LEU A 36 -2.42 -14.18 -5.97
CA LEU A 36 -1.42 -15.02 -6.62
C LEU A 36 0.00 -14.63 -6.19
N GLU A 37 0.28 -13.33 -6.05
CA GLU A 37 1.57 -12.84 -5.55
C GLU A 37 1.79 -13.29 -4.10
N ALA A 38 0.82 -13.08 -3.21
CA ALA A 38 0.88 -13.54 -1.82
C ALA A 38 1.11 -15.06 -1.73
N SER A 39 0.39 -15.85 -2.53
CA SER A 39 0.56 -17.31 -2.57
C SER A 39 1.94 -17.72 -3.04
N LYS A 40 2.48 -17.10 -4.09
CA LYS A 40 3.84 -17.38 -4.60
C LYS A 40 4.91 -16.95 -3.60
N ALA A 41 4.74 -15.81 -2.95
CA ALA A 41 5.66 -15.32 -1.94
C ALA A 41 5.73 -16.27 -0.73
N THR A 42 4.57 -16.72 -0.22
CA THR A 42 4.50 -17.65 0.92
C THR A 42 5.05 -19.03 0.60
N THR A 43 4.93 -19.49 -0.66
CA THR A 43 5.45 -20.81 -1.08
C THR A 43 6.92 -20.78 -1.54
N GLY A 44 7.57 -19.61 -1.53
CA GLY A 44 8.95 -19.44 -2.02
C GLY A 44 9.10 -19.59 -3.54
N ASN A 45 7.98 -19.61 -4.28
CA ASN A 45 7.98 -19.76 -5.74
C ASN A 45 8.05 -18.42 -6.50
N LEU A 46 8.29 -17.32 -5.80
CA LEU A 46 8.49 -16.02 -6.42
C LEU A 46 9.99 -15.85 -6.73
N GLU A 47 10.31 -15.61 -7.99
CA GLU A 47 11.68 -15.32 -8.39
C GLU A 47 12.08 -13.92 -7.91
N VAL A 48 13.23 -13.84 -7.23
CA VAL A 48 13.83 -12.59 -6.76
C VAL A 48 15.15 -12.39 -7.50
N HIS A 49 15.30 -11.23 -8.13
CA HIS A 49 16.52 -10.85 -8.85
C HIS A 49 17.19 -9.67 -8.13
N PRO A 50 18.00 -9.91 -7.08
CA PRO A 50 18.62 -8.84 -6.33
C PRO A 50 19.65 -8.08 -7.19
N GLU A 51 19.54 -6.77 -7.20
CA GLU A 51 20.48 -5.84 -7.81
C GLU A 51 20.75 -4.67 -6.88
N VAL A 52 21.73 -3.84 -7.21
CA VAL A 52 22.01 -2.63 -6.42
C VAL A 52 20.93 -1.61 -6.69
N CYS A 53 20.06 -1.39 -5.71
CA CYS A 53 18.96 -0.43 -5.78
C CYS A 53 19.26 0.83 -4.95
N ASP A 54 19.02 1.99 -5.53
CA ASP A 54 19.00 3.27 -4.80
C ASP A 54 17.64 3.46 -4.13
N VAL A 55 17.62 3.25 -2.81
CA VAL A 55 16.39 3.33 -2.00
C VAL A 55 15.82 4.74 -1.97
N SER A 56 16.69 5.75 -1.93
CA SER A 56 16.27 7.15 -1.86
C SER A 56 15.54 7.58 -3.12
N VAL A 57 16.05 7.19 -4.29
CA VAL A 57 15.40 7.43 -5.59
C VAL A 57 14.09 6.68 -5.67
N LEU A 58 14.09 5.39 -5.33
CA LEU A 58 12.90 4.54 -5.42
C LEU A 58 11.76 5.03 -4.51
N LEU A 59 12.09 5.42 -3.26
CA LEU A 59 11.11 5.97 -2.32
C LEU A 59 10.56 7.32 -2.80
N SER A 60 11.42 8.19 -3.33
CA SER A 60 10.98 9.48 -3.86
C SER A 60 10.05 9.33 -5.07
N GLN A 61 10.35 8.40 -5.97
CA GLN A 61 9.48 8.07 -7.10
C GLN A 61 8.12 7.54 -6.64
N ALA A 62 8.13 6.59 -5.69
CA ALA A 62 6.90 6.03 -5.13
C ALA A 62 6.05 7.11 -4.42
N ALA A 63 6.67 7.99 -3.64
CA ALA A 63 5.99 9.12 -3.01
C ALA A 63 5.37 10.08 -4.03
N GLY A 64 6.08 10.36 -5.13
CA GLY A 64 5.60 11.21 -6.22
C GLY A 64 4.34 10.66 -6.90
N GLU A 65 4.22 9.34 -7.07
CA GLU A 65 2.99 8.74 -7.63
C GLU A 65 1.75 8.92 -6.71
N TYR A 66 1.98 9.11 -5.42
CA TYR A 66 0.90 9.33 -4.46
C TYR A 66 0.61 10.80 -4.16
N GLU A 67 1.41 11.74 -4.67
CA GLU A 67 1.32 13.17 -4.35
C GLU A 67 -0.08 13.74 -4.55
N GLN A 68 -0.68 13.53 -5.73
CA GLN A 68 -2.02 14.03 -6.03
C GLN A 68 -3.07 13.39 -5.09
N ARG A 69 -3.00 12.08 -4.88
CA ARG A 69 -3.94 11.34 -4.03
C ARG A 69 -3.85 11.79 -2.57
N PHE A 70 -2.63 12.07 -2.10
CA PHE A 70 -2.40 12.57 -0.75
C PHE A 70 -2.87 14.02 -0.62
N SER A 71 -2.62 14.86 -1.64
CA SER A 71 -3.12 16.23 -1.71
C SER A 71 -4.65 16.29 -1.65
N ASP A 72 -5.35 15.44 -2.40
CA ASP A 72 -6.82 15.37 -2.39
C ASP A 72 -7.37 15.04 -0.99
N LYS A 73 -6.62 14.27 -0.21
CA LYS A 73 -6.93 13.92 1.19
C LYS A 73 -6.34 14.90 2.20
N LYS A 74 -5.68 15.98 1.72
CA LYS A 74 -4.98 16.98 2.53
C LYS A 74 -3.89 16.38 3.43
N LEU A 75 -3.23 15.31 2.99
CA LEU A 75 -2.10 14.72 3.67
C LEU A 75 -0.84 15.48 3.26
N GLU A 76 -0.05 15.93 4.25
CA GLU A 76 1.25 16.56 4.05
C GLU A 76 2.34 15.48 4.11
N THR A 77 3.03 15.22 2.99
CA THR A 77 4.11 14.23 2.94
C THR A 77 5.44 14.86 3.29
N ILE A 78 6.13 14.30 4.27
CA ILE A 78 7.45 14.71 4.71
C ILE A 78 8.42 13.57 4.45
N VAL A 79 9.31 13.73 3.46
CA VAL A 79 10.36 12.76 3.14
C VAL A 79 11.66 13.20 3.81
N LYS A 80 12.28 12.32 4.58
CA LYS A 80 13.60 12.52 5.20
C LYS A 80 14.52 11.38 4.78
N GLN A 81 15.65 11.74 4.24
CA GLN A 81 16.67 10.78 3.80
C GLN A 81 18.06 11.38 3.95
N PRO A 82 19.11 10.55 4.09
CA PRO A 82 20.49 11.03 4.12
C PRO A 82 20.83 11.80 2.84
N GLU A 83 21.81 12.72 2.93
CA GLU A 83 22.36 13.41 1.75
C GLU A 83 23.13 12.45 0.84
N GLU A 84 23.71 11.41 1.43
CA GLU A 84 24.43 10.37 0.70
C GLU A 84 23.45 9.35 0.10
N THR A 85 23.82 8.83 -1.07
CA THR A 85 23.05 7.78 -1.74
C THR A 85 23.01 6.50 -0.92
N VAL A 86 21.81 6.06 -0.57
CA VAL A 86 21.60 4.82 0.19
C VAL A 86 21.26 3.69 -0.77
N LYS A 87 22.14 2.69 -0.85
CA LYS A 87 22.01 1.54 -1.73
C LYS A 87 21.78 0.26 -0.94
N VAL A 88 20.89 -0.60 -1.44
CA VAL A 88 20.63 -1.93 -0.91
C VAL A 88 20.70 -2.98 -2.03
N MET A 89 20.94 -4.23 -1.66
CA MET A 89 20.79 -5.36 -2.58
C MET A 89 19.35 -5.86 -2.50
N ALA A 90 18.54 -5.53 -3.51
CA ALA A 90 17.12 -5.90 -3.54
C ALA A 90 16.62 -6.04 -4.99
N ASP A 91 15.50 -6.74 -5.19
CA ASP A 91 14.75 -6.67 -6.43
C ASP A 91 13.91 -5.39 -6.43
N GLY A 92 14.28 -4.41 -7.27
CA GLY A 92 13.65 -3.11 -7.33
C GLY A 92 12.14 -3.18 -7.60
N ARG A 93 11.67 -4.18 -8.35
CA ARG A 93 10.22 -4.38 -8.63
C ARG A 93 9.48 -4.80 -7.37
N HIS A 94 10.05 -5.72 -6.59
CA HIS A 94 9.47 -6.18 -5.34
C HIS A 94 9.53 -5.09 -4.27
N LEU A 95 10.63 -4.35 -4.17
CA LEU A 95 10.76 -3.23 -3.25
C LEU A 95 9.78 -2.11 -3.60
N TRP A 96 9.59 -1.79 -4.88
CA TRP A 96 8.52 -0.90 -5.35
C TRP A 96 7.14 -1.36 -4.89
N ARG A 97 6.85 -2.65 -5.03
CA ARG A 97 5.58 -3.24 -4.63
C ARG A 97 5.35 -3.14 -3.12
N VAL A 98 6.41 -3.29 -2.32
CA VAL A 98 6.35 -3.02 -0.86
C VAL A 98 5.93 -1.58 -0.62
N PHE A 99 6.58 -0.61 -1.26
CA PHE A 99 6.26 0.81 -1.09
C PHE A 99 4.83 1.15 -1.55
N ASP A 100 4.40 0.64 -2.70
CA ASP A 100 3.01 0.82 -3.20
C ASP A 100 1.98 0.29 -2.19
N ASN A 101 2.20 -0.89 -1.61
CA ASN A 101 1.31 -1.44 -0.60
C ASN A 101 1.25 -0.56 0.66
N LEU A 102 2.39 -0.08 1.15
CA LEU A 102 2.46 0.78 2.34
C LEU A 102 1.85 2.16 2.09
N LEU A 103 2.14 2.81 0.95
CA LEU A 103 1.56 4.09 0.58
C LEU A 103 0.05 4.01 0.32
N ASN A 104 -0.41 2.92 -0.30
CA ASN A 104 -1.84 2.67 -0.47
C ASN A 104 -2.56 2.43 0.86
N ASN A 105 -1.90 1.77 1.82
CA ASN A 105 -2.38 1.64 3.20
C ASN A 105 -2.54 3.02 3.86
N ILE A 106 -1.52 3.86 3.79
CA ILE A 106 -1.55 5.24 4.29
C ILE A 106 -2.70 6.01 3.63
N TYR A 107 -2.81 5.98 2.29
CA TYR A 107 -3.89 6.65 1.58
C TYR A 107 -5.27 6.25 2.08
N LYS A 108 -5.49 4.98 2.38
CA LYS A 108 -6.78 4.47 2.85
C LYS A 108 -7.08 4.89 4.29
N TYR A 109 -6.11 4.75 5.17
CA TYR A 109 -6.34 4.75 6.62
C TYR A 109 -5.81 5.97 7.35
N ALA A 110 -4.97 6.81 6.73
CA ALA A 110 -4.50 8.02 7.37
C ALA A 110 -5.62 9.04 7.59
N GLN A 111 -5.56 9.71 8.72
CA GLN A 111 -6.46 10.82 9.06
C GLN A 111 -6.25 11.98 8.09
N ALA A 112 -7.34 12.43 7.46
CA ALA A 112 -7.28 13.57 6.55
C ALA A 112 -6.74 14.83 7.26
N GLY A 113 -5.91 15.59 6.56
CA GLY A 113 -5.28 16.79 7.11
C GLY A 113 -4.09 16.51 8.04
N SER A 114 -3.66 15.25 8.16
CA SER A 114 -2.49 14.88 8.96
C SER A 114 -1.22 14.80 8.12
N ARG A 115 -0.09 14.49 8.80
CA ARG A 115 1.22 14.33 8.18
C ARG A 115 1.55 12.86 7.95
N VAL A 116 2.22 12.61 6.83
CA VAL A 116 2.82 11.32 6.46
C VAL A 116 4.33 11.49 6.46
N TYR A 117 5.04 10.64 7.19
CA TYR A 117 6.50 10.68 7.25
C TYR A 117 7.07 9.44 6.56
N LEU A 118 7.96 9.70 5.61
CA LEU A 118 8.70 8.68 4.88
C LEU A 118 10.18 8.91 5.14
N ASN A 119 10.81 8.05 5.91
CA ASN A 119 12.20 8.22 6.30
C ASN A 119 13.07 7.09 5.75
N VAL A 120 14.26 7.42 5.29
CA VAL A 120 15.36 6.46 5.07
C VAL A 120 16.43 6.75 6.12
N GLU A 121 16.81 5.74 6.87
CA GLU A 121 17.86 5.80 7.89
C GLU A 121 18.90 4.73 7.58
N HIS A 122 20.18 5.07 7.77
CA HIS A 122 21.30 4.17 7.54
C HIS A 122 22.24 4.25 8.74
N ASP A 123 22.49 3.14 9.41
CA ASP A 123 23.32 3.05 10.62
C ASP A 123 24.68 2.37 10.38
N GLY A 124 25.11 2.29 9.13
CA GLY A 124 26.40 1.72 8.72
C GLY A 124 26.32 0.24 8.29
N GLN A 125 25.37 -0.54 8.76
CA GLN A 125 25.15 -1.94 8.35
C GLN A 125 23.75 -2.14 7.74
N ASP A 126 22.73 -1.56 8.39
CA ASP A 126 21.35 -1.74 8.01
C ASP A 126 20.73 -0.47 7.43
N VAL A 127 19.86 -0.62 6.48
CA VAL A 127 19.01 0.45 5.95
C VAL A 127 17.60 0.25 6.46
N ARG A 128 17.05 1.27 7.13
CA ARG A 128 15.66 1.29 7.59
C ARG A 128 14.85 2.26 6.78
N ILE A 129 13.74 1.76 6.27
CA ILE A 129 12.76 2.57 5.52
C ILE A 129 11.50 2.63 6.37
N ILE A 130 11.15 3.84 6.82
CA ILE A 130 10.12 4.02 7.83
C ILE A 130 8.95 4.81 7.23
N PHE A 131 7.77 4.24 7.34
CA PHE A 131 6.49 4.86 6.97
C PHE A 131 5.70 5.15 8.25
N ARG A 132 5.25 6.39 8.45
CA ARG A 132 4.46 6.78 9.62
C ARG A 132 3.30 7.67 9.24
N ASN A 133 2.14 7.41 9.83
CA ASN A 133 0.96 8.26 9.69
C ASN A 133 0.07 8.19 10.94
N MET A 134 -0.79 9.18 11.10
CA MET A 134 -1.89 9.11 12.07
C MET A 134 -3.06 8.37 11.42
N SER A 135 -3.61 7.38 12.12
CA SER A 135 -4.79 6.64 11.67
C SER A 135 -6.06 7.48 11.85
N ALA A 136 -6.99 7.36 10.90
CA ALA A 136 -8.33 7.94 11.03
C ALA A 136 -9.25 7.11 11.96
N PHE A 137 -8.78 5.93 12.37
CA PHE A 137 -9.52 4.97 13.21
C PHE A 137 -8.67 4.59 14.40
N PRO A 138 -9.27 4.37 15.57
CA PRO A 138 -8.54 3.87 16.73
C PRO A 138 -7.80 2.57 16.41
N LEU A 139 -6.53 2.49 16.82
CA LEU A 139 -5.70 1.29 16.69
C LEU A 139 -5.70 0.57 18.04
N GLU A 140 -6.86 0.02 18.43
CA GLU A 140 -7.06 -0.68 19.71
C GLU A 140 -6.45 -2.09 19.72
N MET A 141 -5.89 -2.53 18.59
CA MET A 141 -5.30 -3.86 18.42
C MET A 141 -3.81 -3.83 18.69
N SER A 142 -3.30 -4.92 19.28
CA SER A 142 -1.86 -5.10 19.39
C SER A 142 -1.21 -5.25 18.02
N PRO A 143 0.10 -4.97 17.87
CA PRO A 143 0.81 -5.21 16.62
C PRO A 143 0.66 -6.64 16.11
N GLU A 144 0.64 -7.64 17.00
CA GLU A 144 0.45 -9.05 16.68
C GLU A 144 -0.95 -9.33 16.11
N GLU A 145 -1.99 -8.77 16.73
CA GLU A 145 -3.37 -8.87 16.22
C GLU A 145 -3.55 -8.18 14.88
N LEU A 146 -2.85 -7.06 14.64
CA LEU A 146 -2.80 -6.39 13.35
C LEU A 146 -2.14 -7.29 12.30
N GLU A 147 -0.99 -7.90 12.61
CA GLU A 147 -0.32 -8.84 11.72
C GLU A 147 -1.19 -10.06 11.42
N GLU A 148 -1.84 -10.66 12.41
CA GLU A 148 -2.76 -11.79 12.21
C GLU A 148 -3.97 -11.43 11.34
N ARG A 149 -4.57 -10.26 11.54
CA ARG A 149 -5.69 -9.79 10.70
C ARG A 149 -5.27 -9.58 9.26
N PHE A 150 -4.10 -9.03 9.04
CA PHE A 150 -3.57 -8.82 7.69
C PHE A 150 -3.15 -10.13 7.01
N THR A 151 -2.74 -11.16 7.77
CA THR A 151 -2.43 -12.50 7.25
C THR A 151 -3.67 -13.34 6.99
N ARG A 152 -4.72 -13.22 7.79
CA ARG A 152 -5.95 -14.03 7.67
C ARG A 152 -7.01 -13.47 6.72
N GLY A 153 -6.81 -12.26 6.20
CA GLY A 153 -7.79 -11.63 5.30
C GLY A 153 -9.16 -11.40 5.96
N ASP A 154 -9.17 -11.14 7.28
CA ASP A 154 -10.41 -11.10 8.04
C ASP A 154 -11.30 -9.94 7.58
N LYS A 155 -12.52 -10.31 7.22
CA LYS A 155 -13.55 -9.48 6.61
C LYS A 155 -14.14 -8.51 7.63
N SER A 156 -13.40 -7.52 8.08
CA SER A 156 -14.01 -6.38 8.74
C SER A 156 -14.80 -5.58 7.69
N ARG A 157 -16.10 -5.80 7.66
CA ARG A 157 -17.06 -5.40 6.63
C ARG A 157 -17.27 -3.89 6.45
N HIS A 158 -16.44 -3.04 7.00
CA HIS A 158 -16.64 -1.59 6.99
C HIS A 158 -15.52 -0.78 6.32
N MET A 159 -14.45 -1.43 5.84
CA MET A 159 -13.37 -0.72 5.16
C MET A 159 -13.09 -1.31 3.77
N GLU A 160 -13.05 -0.47 2.75
CA GLU A 160 -12.67 -0.84 1.38
C GLU A 160 -11.19 -1.26 1.32
N GLY A 161 -10.93 -2.54 1.49
CA GLY A 161 -9.59 -3.10 1.35
C GLY A 161 -9.59 -4.60 1.60
N ASN A 162 -8.73 -5.34 0.88
CA ASN A 162 -8.68 -6.81 0.94
C ASN A 162 -7.86 -7.33 2.11
N GLY A 163 -7.26 -6.45 2.93
CA GLY A 163 -6.35 -6.84 4.00
C GLY A 163 -4.99 -7.44 3.56
N LEU A 164 -4.81 -7.69 2.27
CA LEU A 164 -3.61 -8.39 1.75
C LEU A 164 -2.36 -7.51 1.59
N GLY A 165 -2.52 -6.19 1.54
CA GLY A 165 -1.40 -5.29 1.21
C GLY A 165 -0.22 -5.36 2.18
N LEU A 166 -0.48 -5.40 3.49
CA LEU A 166 0.58 -5.49 4.50
C LEU A 166 1.22 -6.88 4.53
N SER A 167 0.44 -7.95 4.37
CA SER A 167 0.98 -9.31 4.28
C SER A 167 1.84 -9.50 3.05
N ILE A 168 1.45 -8.94 1.90
CA ILE A 168 2.27 -8.94 0.68
C ILE A 168 3.56 -8.14 0.92
N ALA A 169 3.47 -6.95 1.50
CA ALA A 169 4.65 -6.14 1.81
C ALA A 169 5.63 -6.90 2.71
N LYS A 170 5.13 -7.55 3.78
CA LYS A 170 5.93 -8.36 4.69
C LYS A 170 6.60 -9.53 3.96
N SER A 171 5.83 -10.34 3.23
CA SER A 171 6.38 -11.49 2.50
C SER A 171 7.41 -11.09 1.45
N LEU A 172 7.20 -9.99 0.71
CA LEU A 172 8.17 -9.50 -0.27
C LEU A 172 9.44 -8.93 0.39
N THR A 173 9.33 -8.37 1.58
CA THR A 173 10.48 -7.90 2.37
C THR A 173 11.30 -9.10 2.86
N GLU A 174 10.65 -10.09 3.46
CA GLU A 174 11.28 -11.31 3.97
C GLU A 174 11.97 -12.13 2.86
N LEU A 175 11.36 -12.24 1.69
CA LEU A 175 11.95 -12.90 0.52
C LEU A 175 13.26 -12.23 0.04
N GLN A 176 13.46 -10.97 0.38
CA GLN A 176 14.66 -10.20 0.06
C GLN A 176 15.63 -10.12 1.24
N ASN A 177 15.47 -11.00 2.25
CA ASN A 177 16.25 -11.03 3.50
C ASN A 177 16.14 -9.75 4.34
N GLY A 178 15.05 -9.00 4.17
CA GLY A 178 14.67 -7.88 5.04
C GLY A 178 13.77 -8.33 6.17
N ASP A 179 13.51 -7.42 7.11
CA ASP A 179 12.53 -7.57 8.18
C ASP A 179 11.51 -6.44 8.12
N MET A 180 10.28 -6.72 8.48
CA MET A 180 9.21 -5.73 8.51
C MET A 180 8.50 -5.76 9.85
N GLN A 181 8.50 -4.63 10.54
CA GLN A 181 7.90 -4.48 11.86
C GLN A 181 6.77 -3.44 11.81
N ILE A 182 5.66 -3.75 12.46
CA ILE A 182 4.54 -2.83 12.66
C ILE A 182 4.56 -2.36 14.10
N VAL A 183 4.49 -1.05 14.30
CA VAL A 183 4.41 -0.44 15.63
C VAL A 183 3.22 0.50 15.66
N THR A 184 2.42 0.39 16.73
CA THR A 184 1.30 1.29 17.00
C THR A 184 1.50 1.98 18.34
N ASP A 185 1.15 3.26 18.41
CA ASP A 185 1.15 4.05 19.65
C ASP A 185 -0.04 5.02 19.60
N GLY A 186 -1.12 4.70 20.31
CA GLY A 186 -2.41 5.36 20.14
C GLY A 186 -2.86 5.28 18.67
N ASP A 187 -3.09 6.43 18.04
CA ASP A 187 -3.47 6.50 16.63
C ASP A 187 -2.27 6.54 15.67
N LEU A 188 -1.04 6.51 16.19
CA LEU A 188 0.15 6.46 15.36
C LEU A 188 0.36 5.04 14.82
N PHE A 189 0.43 4.94 13.49
CA PHE A 189 0.81 3.73 12.76
C PHE A 189 2.21 3.92 12.17
N LYS A 190 3.09 2.97 12.41
CA LYS A 190 4.47 2.97 11.90
C LYS A 190 4.82 1.56 11.39
N VAL A 191 5.43 1.53 10.24
CA VAL A 191 6.06 0.33 9.64
C VAL A 191 7.51 0.64 9.38
#